data_5ef88760072b2fdc2d17bb6fe2deef51
#
_entry.id   5ef88760072b2fdc2d17bb6fe2deef51
#
_cell.length_a   1.000
_cell.length_b   1.000
_cell.length_c   1.000
_cell.angle_alpha   90.00
_cell.angle_beta   90.00
_cell.angle_gamma   90.00
#
_symmetry.space_group_name_H-M   'P 1'
#
loop_
_entity.id
_entity.type
_entity.pdbx_description
1 polymer ?
#
loop_
_entity_poly.entity_id
_entity_poly.type
_entity_poly.pdbx_seq_one_letter_code
_entity_poly.pdbx_strand_id
1 'polypeptide(L)'
;MDRKQVIHSLLNVIAFELLEFIKESESSFEERWVPSAHIKDRLELNFISVPIENKQYGEKGWFFAIVARMLEDQNLVEYQKKGSRAFYRSVRP
;
A
#
# COMPACT_ATOMS: atom_id res chain seq x y z
N MET A 1 27.56 -3.38 -1.29
CA MET A 1 26.14 -3.72 -1.43
C MET A 1 25.82 -3.85 -2.92
N ASP A 2 25.26 -4.94 -3.36
CA ASP A 2 24.95 -5.09 -4.77
C ASP A 2 23.61 -4.43 -5.12
N ARG A 3 23.35 -4.30 -6.43
CA ARG A 3 22.13 -3.60 -6.88
C ARG A 3 20.86 -4.33 -6.51
N LYS A 4 20.91 -5.66 -6.45
CA LYS A 4 19.78 -6.47 -6.04
C LYS A 4 19.35 -6.11 -4.62
N GLN A 5 20.31 -6.03 -3.70
CA GLN A 5 20.04 -5.69 -2.32
C GLN A 5 19.49 -4.25 -2.21
N VAL A 6 20.06 -3.33 -2.98
CA VAL A 6 19.57 -1.94 -2.99
C VAL A 6 18.11 -1.87 -3.44
N ILE A 7 17.80 -2.53 -4.56
CA ILE A 7 16.43 -2.52 -5.10
C ILE A 7 15.45 -3.12 -4.10
N HIS A 8 15.77 -4.27 -3.52
CA HIS A 8 14.88 -4.91 -2.55
C HIS A 8 14.72 -4.08 -1.29
N SER A 9 15.79 -3.41 -0.85
CA SER A 9 15.70 -2.50 0.30
C SER A 9 14.78 -1.33 0.01
N LEU A 10 14.84 -0.77 -1.20
CA LEU A 10 13.97 0.34 -1.59
C LEU A 10 12.51 -0.10 -1.66
N LEU A 11 12.23 -1.31 -2.12
CA LEU A 11 10.88 -1.85 -2.12
C LEU A 11 10.34 -1.95 -0.69
N ASN A 12 11.17 -2.36 0.25
CA ASN A 12 10.77 -2.41 1.65
C ASN A 12 10.51 -1.02 2.22
N VAL A 13 11.30 -0.02 1.81
CA VAL A 13 11.08 1.36 2.23
C VAL A 13 9.70 1.83 1.74
N ILE A 14 9.36 1.53 0.49
CA ILE A 14 8.05 1.87 -0.05
C ILE A 14 6.94 1.21 0.78
N ALA A 15 7.11 -0.08 1.12
CA ALA A 15 6.12 -0.79 1.91
C ALA A 15 5.94 -0.17 3.30
N PHE A 16 7.03 0.23 3.95
CA PHE A 16 6.95 0.87 5.26
C PHE A 16 6.31 2.26 5.19
N GLU A 17 6.51 3.00 4.11
CA GLU A 17 5.81 4.27 3.92
C GLU A 17 4.30 4.06 3.78
N LEU A 18 3.90 3.00 3.09
CA LEU A 18 2.48 2.64 3.00
C LEU A 18 1.93 2.30 4.38
N LEU A 19 2.68 1.54 5.16
CA LEU A 19 2.28 1.19 6.53
C LEU A 19 2.08 2.43 7.38
N GLU A 20 3.01 3.40 7.29
CA GLU A 20 2.90 4.64 8.06
C GLU A 20 1.65 5.42 7.66
N PHE A 21 1.33 5.47 6.37
CA PHE A 21 0.10 6.14 5.93
C PHE A 21 -1.14 5.44 6.48
N ILE A 22 -1.16 4.11 6.48
CA ILE A 22 -2.27 3.35 7.05
C ILE A 22 -2.45 3.71 8.53
N LYS A 23 -1.37 3.70 9.30
CA LYS A 23 -1.41 4.06 10.72
C LYS A 23 -1.95 5.46 10.94
N GLU A 24 -1.50 6.42 10.14
CA GLU A 24 -1.94 7.80 10.25
C GLU A 24 -3.42 7.96 9.93
N SER A 25 -3.96 7.11 9.06
CA SER A 25 -5.34 7.19 8.63
C SER A 25 -6.32 6.48 9.56
N GLU A 26 -5.84 5.58 10.41
CA GLU A 26 -6.69 4.68 11.20
C GLU A 26 -7.68 5.40 12.11
N SER A 27 -7.32 6.54 12.66
CA SER A 27 -8.20 7.27 13.58
C SER A 27 -9.44 7.84 12.88
N SER A 28 -9.43 7.91 11.58
CA SER A 28 -10.53 8.46 10.79
C SER A 28 -11.57 7.40 10.40
N PHE A 29 -11.33 6.14 10.72
CA PHE A 29 -12.22 5.06 10.28
C PHE A 29 -12.63 4.16 11.44
N GLU A 30 -13.84 3.58 11.30
CA GLU A 30 -14.40 2.69 12.31
C GLU A 30 -13.51 1.45 12.50
N GLU A 31 -13.24 1.12 13.73
CA GLU A 31 -12.37 0.00 14.11
C GLU A 31 -11.02 0.01 13.42
N ARG A 32 -10.57 1.19 13.01
CA ARG A 32 -9.29 1.42 12.35
C ARG A 32 -9.19 0.78 10.95
N TRP A 33 -10.30 0.35 10.37
CA TRP A 33 -10.31 -0.26 9.04
C TRP A 33 -10.24 0.79 7.95
N VAL A 34 -9.06 0.97 7.36
CA VAL A 34 -8.83 1.96 6.32
C VAL A 34 -9.19 1.38 4.96
N PRO A 35 -10.13 2.00 4.22
CA PRO A 35 -10.49 1.49 2.89
C PRO A 35 -9.33 1.55 1.90
N SER A 36 -9.15 0.51 1.10
CA SER A 36 -8.10 0.50 0.08
C SER A 36 -8.28 1.63 -0.92
N ALA A 37 -9.53 2.00 -1.23
CA ALA A 37 -9.81 3.11 -2.13
C ALA A 37 -9.25 4.43 -1.59
N HIS A 38 -9.41 4.67 -0.28
CA HIS A 38 -8.86 5.87 0.37
C HIS A 38 -7.33 5.91 0.23
N ILE A 39 -6.67 4.77 0.47
CA ILE A 39 -5.21 4.70 0.39
C ILE A 39 -4.74 4.97 -1.03
N LYS A 40 -5.34 4.29 -2.00
CA LYS A 40 -4.94 4.44 -3.41
C LYS A 40 -5.17 5.84 -3.94
N ASP A 41 -6.29 6.45 -3.55
CA ASP A 41 -6.63 7.79 -4.03
C ASP A 41 -5.72 8.86 -3.40
N ARG A 42 -5.50 8.77 -2.09
CA ARG A 42 -4.68 9.78 -1.40
C ARG A 42 -3.22 9.70 -1.77
N LEU A 43 -2.71 8.49 -2.00
CA LEU A 43 -1.31 8.30 -2.38
C LEU A 43 -1.11 8.21 -3.90
N GLU A 44 -2.22 8.35 -4.65
CA GLU A 44 -2.19 8.28 -6.12
C GLU A 44 -1.54 6.98 -6.61
N LEU A 45 -1.93 5.86 -5.98
CA LEU A 45 -1.38 4.55 -6.30
C LEU A 45 -2.28 3.70 -7.21
N ASN A 46 -3.34 4.31 -7.78
CA ASN A 46 -4.14 3.59 -8.77
C ASN A 46 -3.31 3.28 -10.01
N PHE A 47 -2.44 4.20 -10.39
CA PHE A 47 -1.51 4.01 -11.50
C PHE A 47 -0.18 4.63 -11.15
N ILE A 48 0.89 3.98 -11.64
CA ILE A 48 2.22 4.58 -11.56
C ILE A 48 2.47 5.25 -12.91
N SER A 49 2.70 6.55 -12.89
CA SER A 49 2.96 7.28 -14.10
C SER A 49 4.32 7.94 -14.04
N VAL A 50 4.93 8.12 -15.20
CA VAL A 50 6.17 8.87 -15.32
C VAL A 50 5.85 10.30 -15.73
N PRO A 51 6.64 11.29 -15.26
CA PRO A 51 6.38 12.69 -15.60
C PRO A 51 6.42 12.97 -17.09
N ILE A 52 7.29 12.29 -17.81
CA ILE A 52 7.41 12.45 -19.26
C ILE A 52 6.31 11.63 -19.93
N GLU A 53 5.49 12.31 -20.75
CA GLU A 53 4.42 11.69 -21.53
C GLU A 53 3.25 11.17 -20.71
N ASN A 54 3.25 11.33 -19.41
CA ASN A 54 2.20 10.81 -18.52
C ASN A 54 1.88 9.33 -18.73
N LYS A 55 2.91 8.57 -19.08
CA LYS A 55 2.74 7.16 -19.36
C LYS A 55 2.48 6.38 -18.08
N GLN A 56 1.46 5.54 -18.10
CA GLN A 56 1.08 4.72 -16.96
C GLN A 56 1.55 3.29 -17.16
N TYR A 57 1.97 2.67 -16.07
CA TYR A 57 2.47 1.29 -16.11
C TYR A 57 1.59 0.37 -15.28
N GLY A 58 1.31 -0.79 -15.82
CA GLY A 58 0.53 -1.82 -15.16
C GLY A 58 -0.96 -1.53 -15.17
N GLU A 59 -1.71 -2.40 -14.54
CA GLU A 59 -3.14 -2.25 -14.40
C GLU A 59 -3.48 -1.45 -13.15
N LYS A 60 -4.69 -0.90 -13.13
CA LYS A 60 -5.14 -0.08 -12.01
C LYS A 60 -5.01 -0.82 -10.69
N GLY A 61 -4.29 -0.22 -9.75
CA GLY A 61 -4.15 -0.76 -8.41
C GLY A 61 -3.16 -1.90 -8.25
N TRP A 62 -2.46 -2.29 -9.31
CA TRP A 62 -1.55 -3.44 -9.26
C TRP A 62 -0.38 -3.23 -8.29
N PHE A 63 0.21 -2.03 -8.32
CA PHE A 63 1.36 -1.74 -7.47
C PHE A 63 0.96 -1.72 -5.99
N PHE A 64 -0.17 -1.07 -5.70
CA PHE A 64 -0.69 -1.06 -4.34
C PHE A 64 -0.93 -2.50 -3.83
N ALA A 65 -1.53 -3.34 -4.66
CA ALA A 65 -1.83 -4.72 -4.27
C ALA A 65 -0.57 -5.50 -3.91
N ILE A 66 0.49 -5.32 -4.69
CA ILE A 66 1.77 -5.99 -4.41
C ILE A 66 2.36 -5.51 -3.10
N VAL A 67 2.41 -4.19 -2.91
CA VAL A 67 3.03 -3.61 -1.70
C VAL A 67 2.21 -3.98 -0.46
N ALA A 68 0.88 -3.92 -0.55
CA ALA A 68 0.02 -4.30 0.56
C ALA A 68 0.22 -5.78 0.93
N ARG A 69 0.37 -6.65 -0.08
CA ARG A 69 0.63 -8.07 0.18
C ARG A 69 1.96 -8.29 0.88
N MET A 70 2.97 -7.50 0.54
CA MET A 70 4.25 -7.57 1.24
C MET A 70 4.07 -7.29 2.74
N LEU A 71 3.23 -6.31 3.08
CA LEU A 71 2.96 -5.99 4.47
C LEU A 71 2.15 -7.08 5.17
N GLU A 72 1.18 -7.69 4.48
CA GLU A 72 0.42 -8.80 5.04
C GLU A 72 1.34 -10.00 5.34
N ASP A 73 2.20 -10.34 4.40
CA ASP A 73 3.08 -11.50 4.54
C ASP A 73 4.09 -11.33 5.68
N GLN A 74 4.39 -10.08 6.05
CA GLN A 74 5.24 -9.77 7.19
C GLN A 74 4.44 -9.60 8.49
N ASN A 75 3.14 -9.82 8.45
CA ASN A 75 2.24 -9.66 9.59
C ASN A 75 2.24 -8.24 10.16
N LEU A 76 2.40 -7.25 9.29
CA LEU A 76 2.40 -5.84 9.69
C LEU A 76 1.04 -5.18 9.50
N VAL A 77 0.19 -5.74 8.66
CA VAL A 77 -1.19 -5.27 8.48
C VAL A 77 -2.16 -6.43 8.46
N GLU A 78 -3.40 -6.12 8.84
CA GLU A 78 -4.52 -7.03 8.71
C GLU A 78 -5.33 -6.61 7.50
N TYR A 79 -5.92 -7.57 6.82
CA TYR A 79 -6.74 -7.35 5.63
C TYR A 79 -8.14 -7.89 5.84
N GLN A 80 -9.14 -7.17 5.34
CA GLN A 80 -10.52 -7.61 5.41
C GLN A 80 -11.23 -7.20 4.11
N LYS A 81 -12.06 -8.08 3.60
CA LYS A 81 -12.85 -7.77 2.41
C LYS A 81 -14.33 -7.90 2.76
N LYS A 82 -15.13 -6.89 2.39
CA LYS A 82 -16.58 -6.91 2.54
C LYS A 82 -17.18 -6.59 1.17
N GLY A 83 -17.80 -7.59 0.54
CA GLY A 83 -18.28 -7.45 -0.83
C GLY A 83 -17.12 -7.17 -1.76
N SER A 84 -17.20 -6.06 -2.50
CA SER A 84 -16.14 -5.65 -3.42
C SER A 84 -15.13 -4.68 -2.77
N ARG A 85 -15.29 -4.38 -1.48
CA ARG A 85 -14.46 -3.39 -0.79
C ARG A 85 -13.42 -4.07 0.09
N ALA A 86 -12.19 -3.58 0.00
CA ALA A 86 -11.07 -4.08 0.81
C ALA A 86 -10.65 -3.02 1.83
N PHE A 87 -10.20 -3.51 2.99
CA PHE A 87 -9.79 -2.65 4.11
C PHE A 87 -8.50 -3.19 4.71
N TYR A 88 -7.70 -2.27 5.23
CA TYR A 88 -6.43 -2.60 5.88
C TYR A 88 -6.31 -1.85 7.20
N ARG A 89 -5.63 -2.47 8.15
CA ARG A 89 -5.22 -1.77 9.37
C ARG A 89 -3.93 -2.39 9.89
N SER A 90 -3.16 -1.59 10.65
CA SER A 90 -1.91 -2.08 11.21
C SER A 90 -2.18 -3.13 12.29
N VAL A 91 -1.28 -4.10 12.39
CA VAL A 91 -1.32 -5.07 13.47
C VAL A 91 -0.83 -4.37 14.74
N ARG A 92 -1.57 -4.51 15.82
CA ARG A 92 -1.15 -3.96 17.11
C ARG A 92 -0.73 -5.10 18.03
N PRO A 93 0.31 -4.84 18.87
CA PRO A 93 0.76 -5.85 19.83
C PRO A 93 -0.28 -6.10 20.93
#